data_c87c998fbed94ab290c37d83ebf98dc0
#
_entry.id   c87c998fbed94ab290c37d83ebf98dc0
#
_cell.length_a   1.000
_cell.length_b   1.000
_cell.length_c   1.000
_cell.angle_alpha   90.00
_cell.angle_beta   90.00
_cell.angle_gamma   90.00
#
_symmetry.space_group_name_H-M   'P 1'
#
loop_
_entity.id
_entity.type
_entity.pdbx_description
1 polymer ?
#
loop_
_entity_poly.entity_id
_entity_poly.type
_entity_poly.pdbx_seq_one_letter_code
_entity_poly.pdbx_strand_id
1 'polypeptide(L)'
;KETKHLMKRRDSLKTLVLGSLGATLTFNSCITDEDKLVLDKVWEYKYGRTPEELKWDYKVLKGKFFNEDELNTINKIANIVLPPNENGNINDAGVVELFEIIAKDFSTPAHNEYGEKVLRRGLIVFDQICQERFGSKLLECSDTKIKSVFDDIAFNDNTDENLQEAIRLFAVYRGMIITGYFTSEVGIKDLEYKGNTPNIWDGVPDDILKDYSVSYDEEWISRCVDQTKRNDLAEWDEDGNLLT
;
A
#
# COMPACT_ATOMS: atom_id res chain seq x y z
N LYS A 1 -5.39 35.89 37.47
CA LYS A 1 -6.22 35.68 36.26
C LYS A 1 -5.88 34.34 35.68
N GLU A 2 -6.63 33.30 36.08
CA GLU A 2 -6.52 31.96 35.46
C GLU A 2 -7.16 32.01 34.10
N THR A 3 -6.36 31.81 33.07
CA THR A 3 -6.85 31.55 31.71
C THR A 3 -7.45 30.15 31.67
N LYS A 4 -8.79 30.06 31.71
CA LYS A 4 -9.52 28.84 31.39
C LYS A 4 -9.15 28.43 29.95
N HIS A 5 -8.31 27.43 29.79
CA HIS A 5 -8.10 26.75 28.54
C HIS A 5 -9.42 26.05 28.18
N LEU A 6 -10.21 26.65 27.30
CA LEU A 6 -11.38 26.04 26.69
C LEU A 6 -10.85 24.87 25.82
N MET A 7 -11.02 23.66 26.29
CA MET A 7 -10.74 22.44 25.54
C MET A 7 -11.54 22.50 24.22
N LYS A 8 -10.85 22.38 23.09
CA LYS A 8 -11.50 22.35 21.77
C LYS A 8 -12.38 21.08 21.70
N ARG A 9 -13.54 21.13 21.01
CA ARG A 9 -14.44 19.98 20.81
C ARG A 9 -13.71 18.72 20.37
N ARG A 10 -12.66 18.90 19.59
CA ARG A 10 -11.76 17.80 19.11
C ARG A 10 -11.02 17.11 20.26
N ASP A 11 -10.56 17.89 21.24
CA ASP A 11 -9.82 17.35 22.40
C ASP A 11 -10.78 16.66 23.38
N SER A 12 -12.02 17.14 23.51
CA SER A 12 -13.06 16.48 24.30
C SER A 12 -13.49 15.13 23.70
N LEU A 13 -13.56 15.02 22.37
CA LEU A 13 -13.86 13.77 21.68
C LEU A 13 -12.69 12.78 21.78
N LYS A 14 -11.44 13.25 21.63
CA LYS A 14 -10.24 12.43 21.90
C LYS A 14 -10.26 11.89 23.34
N THR A 15 -10.58 12.73 24.31
CA THR A 15 -10.65 12.34 25.73
C THR A 15 -11.78 11.34 25.99
N LEU A 16 -12.91 11.43 25.29
CA LEU A 16 -14.03 10.46 25.38
C LEU A 16 -13.66 9.09 24.79
N VAL A 17 -13.01 9.05 23.64
CA VAL A 17 -12.50 7.82 23.02
C VAL A 17 -11.38 7.23 23.89
N LEU A 18 -10.46 8.05 24.37
CA LEU A 18 -9.43 7.67 25.34
C LEU A 18 -10.04 7.17 26.65
N GLY A 19 -11.11 7.79 27.12
CA GLY A 19 -11.85 7.36 28.32
C GLY A 19 -12.52 6.01 28.15
N SER A 20 -13.06 5.71 26.97
CA SER A 20 -13.67 4.41 26.66
C SER A 20 -12.61 3.32 26.43
N LEU A 21 -11.45 3.67 25.87
CA LEU A 21 -10.26 2.81 25.78
C LEU A 21 -9.60 2.64 27.15
N GLY A 22 -9.54 3.72 27.94
CA GLY A 22 -8.95 3.74 29.27
C GLY A 22 -9.76 3.05 30.37
N ALA A 23 -11.07 2.86 30.18
CA ALA A 23 -11.90 2.05 31.11
C ALA A 23 -11.56 0.56 31.09
N THR A 24 -10.85 0.09 30.05
CA THR A 24 -10.27 -1.26 29.98
C THR A 24 -8.78 -1.31 30.32
N LEU A 25 -8.11 -0.15 30.40
CA LEU A 25 -6.74 0.01 30.86
C LEU A 25 -6.81 0.46 32.32
N THR A 26 -7.14 -0.48 33.22
CA THR A 26 -7.22 -0.23 34.65
C THR A 26 -5.96 0.43 35.21
N PHE A 27 -6.15 1.62 35.80
CA PHE A 27 -5.46 2.12 36.98
C PHE A 27 -3.97 1.75 37.10
N ASN A 28 -3.06 2.58 36.60
CA ASN A 28 -1.66 2.75 36.96
C ASN A 28 -0.63 2.76 35.81
N SER A 29 -0.99 3.02 34.58
CA SER A 29 0.03 3.25 33.54
C SER A 29 -0.05 4.67 33.03
N CYS A 30 1.01 5.45 33.23
CA CYS A 30 1.21 6.69 32.48
C CYS A 30 1.15 6.36 31.00
N ILE A 31 0.31 7.05 30.24
CA ILE A 31 0.29 6.98 28.77
C ILE A 31 1.68 7.37 28.30
N THR A 32 2.37 6.46 27.64
CA THR A 32 3.70 6.70 27.08
C THR A 32 3.62 7.59 25.83
N ASP A 33 4.72 8.15 25.40
CA ASP A 33 4.74 8.91 24.15
C ASP A 33 4.50 8.01 22.94
N GLU A 34 4.91 6.72 23.00
CA GLU A 34 4.58 5.69 22.00
C GLU A 34 3.06 5.44 21.94
N ASP A 35 2.39 5.34 23.07
CA ASP A 35 0.92 5.19 23.12
C ASP A 35 0.21 6.40 22.49
N LYS A 36 0.72 7.61 22.68
CA LYS A 36 0.17 8.83 22.07
C LYS A 36 0.30 8.80 20.55
N LEU A 37 1.46 8.39 20.02
CA LEU A 37 1.68 8.26 18.58
C LEU A 37 0.71 7.26 17.95
N VAL A 38 0.52 6.09 18.57
CA VAL A 38 -0.44 5.08 18.10
C VAL A 38 -1.87 5.63 18.13
N LEU A 39 -2.26 6.31 19.20
CA LEU A 39 -3.58 6.91 19.33
C LEU A 39 -3.83 8.01 18.29
N ASP A 40 -2.82 8.81 17.96
CA ASP A 40 -2.93 9.84 16.93
C ASP A 40 -3.11 9.21 15.55
N LYS A 41 -2.40 8.13 15.21
CA LYS A 41 -2.62 7.34 13.98
C LYS A 41 -4.03 6.76 13.92
N VAL A 42 -4.48 6.06 14.96
CA VAL A 42 -5.85 5.52 15.03
C VAL A 42 -6.89 6.64 14.84
N TRP A 43 -6.66 7.80 15.44
CA TRP A 43 -7.56 8.94 15.33
C TRP A 43 -7.59 9.58 13.95
N GLU A 44 -6.49 9.53 13.22
CA GLU A 44 -6.41 10.03 11.85
C GLU A 44 -7.36 9.26 10.91
N TYR A 45 -7.45 7.95 11.07
CA TYR A 45 -8.27 7.05 10.24
C TYR A 45 -9.64 6.70 10.84
N LYS A 46 -10.16 7.48 11.77
CA LYS A 46 -11.39 7.20 12.51
C LYS A 46 -12.69 7.24 11.70
N TYR A 47 -12.69 7.85 10.52
CA TYR A 47 -13.89 8.02 9.74
C TYR A 47 -14.44 6.69 9.23
N GLY A 48 -15.74 6.45 9.50
CA GLY A 48 -16.41 5.18 9.18
C GLY A 48 -16.08 4.01 10.09
N ARG A 49 -15.27 4.23 11.16
CA ARG A 49 -14.90 3.20 12.13
C ARG A 49 -15.83 3.20 13.33
N THR A 50 -16.24 2.01 13.76
CA THR A 50 -16.93 1.80 15.04
C THR A 50 -15.96 1.90 16.23
N PRO A 51 -16.44 2.09 17.47
CA PRO A 51 -15.58 2.08 18.66
C PRO A 51 -14.80 0.76 18.84
N GLU A 52 -15.39 -0.36 18.45
CA GLU A 52 -14.76 -1.69 18.51
C GLU A 52 -13.63 -1.81 17.51
N GLU A 53 -13.82 -1.33 16.29
CA GLU A 53 -12.78 -1.29 15.26
C GLU A 53 -11.63 -0.37 15.67
N LEU A 54 -11.90 0.80 16.24
CA LEU A 54 -10.84 1.69 16.75
C LEU A 54 -10.01 1.03 17.87
N LYS A 55 -10.64 0.22 18.73
CA LYS A 55 -9.91 -0.58 19.76
C LYS A 55 -9.04 -1.65 19.11
N TRP A 56 -9.55 -2.31 18.08
CA TRP A 56 -8.80 -3.29 17.32
C TRP A 56 -7.61 -2.64 16.62
N ASP A 57 -7.83 -1.53 15.90
CA ASP A 57 -6.78 -0.77 15.21
C ASP A 57 -5.66 -0.36 16.19
N TYR A 58 -6.03 0.13 17.39
CA TYR A 58 -5.05 0.44 18.43
C TYR A 58 -4.23 -0.78 18.86
N LYS A 59 -4.88 -1.93 19.08
CA LYS A 59 -4.22 -3.18 19.44
C LYS A 59 -3.25 -3.64 18.36
N VAL A 60 -3.66 -3.60 17.11
CA VAL A 60 -2.84 -3.99 15.96
C VAL A 60 -1.64 -3.06 15.80
N LEU A 61 -1.83 -1.74 15.86
CA LEU A 61 -0.75 -0.78 15.70
C LEU A 61 0.25 -0.79 16.86
N LYS A 62 -0.21 -1.05 18.10
CA LYS A 62 0.65 -1.14 19.27
C LYS A 62 1.44 -2.45 19.34
N GLY A 63 0.89 -3.54 18.82
CA GLY A 63 1.53 -4.85 18.82
C GLY A 63 2.78 -4.88 17.94
N LYS A 64 3.75 -5.72 18.31
CA LYS A 64 4.93 -6.03 17.50
C LYS A 64 4.92 -7.52 17.18
N PHE A 65 5.06 -7.83 15.90
CA PHE A 65 5.13 -9.21 15.39
C PHE A 65 6.56 -9.60 15.06
N PHE A 66 7.23 -8.80 14.24
CA PHE A 66 8.61 -9.02 13.85
C PHE A 66 9.58 -8.41 14.88
N ASN A 67 10.73 -9.04 15.06
CA ASN A 67 11.86 -8.43 15.73
C ASN A 67 12.64 -7.50 14.80
N GLU A 68 13.63 -6.78 15.33
CA GLU A 68 14.39 -5.78 14.58
C GLU A 68 15.19 -6.40 13.42
N ASP A 69 15.79 -7.56 13.59
CA ASP A 69 16.53 -8.25 12.53
C ASP A 69 15.60 -8.71 11.41
N GLU A 70 14.41 -9.21 11.75
CA GLU A 70 13.38 -9.60 10.77
C GLU A 70 12.91 -8.39 9.96
N LEU A 71 12.65 -7.23 10.60
CA LEU A 71 12.26 -5.99 9.91
C LEU A 71 13.40 -5.47 9.02
N ASN A 72 14.64 -5.51 9.47
CA ASN A 72 15.80 -5.14 8.67
C ASN A 72 15.98 -6.09 7.46
N THR A 73 15.69 -7.37 7.63
CA THR A 73 15.72 -8.35 6.53
C THR A 73 14.62 -8.06 5.52
N ILE A 74 13.38 -7.79 5.97
CA ILE A 74 12.27 -7.38 5.08
C ILE A 74 12.65 -6.10 4.32
N ASN A 75 13.19 -5.10 5.01
CA ASN A 75 13.65 -3.85 4.39
C ASN A 75 14.70 -4.10 3.30
N LYS A 76 15.68 -4.97 3.58
CA LYS A 76 16.72 -5.34 2.62
C LYS A 76 16.16 -6.06 1.40
N ILE A 77 15.28 -7.03 1.61
CA ILE A 77 14.57 -7.73 0.52
C ILE A 77 13.79 -6.73 -0.34
N ALA A 78 13.05 -5.84 0.31
CA ALA A 78 12.21 -4.87 -0.38
C ALA A 78 13.00 -3.90 -1.25
N ASN A 79 14.16 -3.41 -0.77
CA ASN A 79 15.06 -2.55 -1.56
C ASN A 79 15.72 -3.28 -2.74
N ILE A 80 15.90 -4.60 -2.66
CA ILE A 80 16.43 -5.40 -3.79
C ILE A 80 15.33 -5.64 -4.83
N VAL A 81 14.10 -5.91 -4.39
CA VAL A 81 12.94 -6.13 -5.27
C VAL A 81 12.52 -4.84 -5.96
N LEU A 82 12.50 -3.73 -5.23
CA LEU A 82 12.13 -2.42 -5.73
C LEU A 82 13.16 -1.37 -5.25
N PRO A 83 14.22 -1.16 -6.01
CA PRO A 83 15.25 -0.17 -5.67
C PRO A 83 14.67 1.25 -5.62
N PRO A 84 15.27 2.15 -4.81
CA PRO A 84 14.86 3.54 -4.75
C PRO A 84 15.01 4.24 -6.10
N ASN A 85 14.12 5.18 -6.39
CA ASN A 85 14.13 6.02 -7.57
C ASN A 85 13.97 7.51 -7.19
N GLU A 86 13.82 8.39 -8.19
CA GLU A 86 13.68 9.83 -7.98
C GLU A 86 12.40 10.26 -7.23
N ASN A 87 11.35 9.41 -7.23
CA ASN A 87 10.09 9.69 -6.56
C ASN A 87 10.09 9.24 -5.09
N GLY A 88 10.96 8.29 -4.72
CA GLY A 88 11.09 7.80 -3.36
C GLY A 88 11.58 6.36 -3.26
N ASN A 89 11.33 5.76 -2.12
CA ASN A 89 11.79 4.41 -1.79
C ASN A 89 10.73 3.65 -0.97
N ILE A 90 11.00 2.39 -0.66
CA ILE A 90 10.07 1.50 0.05
C ILE A 90 9.77 1.96 1.49
N ASN A 91 10.68 2.70 2.14
CA ASN A 91 10.45 3.23 3.48
C ASN A 91 9.52 4.44 3.43
N ASP A 92 9.68 5.33 2.43
CA ASP A 92 8.77 6.46 2.21
C ASP A 92 7.34 5.97 1.92
N ALA A 93 7.21 4.79 1.32
CA ALA A 93 5.95 4.12 1.02
C ALA A 93 5.36 3.31 2.20
N GLY A 94 6.08 3.16 3.31
CA GLY A 94 5.62 2.38 4.46
C GLY A 94 5.50 0.87 4.20
N VAL A 95 6.31 0.31 3.30
CA VAL A 95 6.23 -1.11 2.92
C VAL A 95 6.55 -2.04 4.09
N VAL A 96 7.55 -1.71 4.91
CA VAL A 96 7.95 -2.53 6.08
C VAL A 96 6.83 -2.54 7.13
N GLU A 97 6.20 -1.39 7.35
CA GLU A 97 5.04 -1.24 8.23
C GLU A 97 3.85 -2.05 7.75
N LEU A 98 3.64 -2.14 6.42
CA LEU A 98 2.59 -2.98 5.83
C LEU A 98 2.80 -4.45 6.18
N PHE A 99 4.04 -4.98 6.10
CA PHE A 99 4.35 -6.35 6.51
C PHE A 99 3.99 -6.58 7.98
N GLU A 100 4.33 -5.64 8.85
CA GLU A 100 4.03 -5.71 10.28
C GLU A 100 2.51 -5.72 10.54
N ILE A 101 1.74 -4.89 9.83
CA ILE A 101 0.28 -4.84 9.95
C ILE A 101 -0.35 -6.12 9.43
N ILE A 102 0.01 -6.58 8.24
CA ILE A 102 -0.53 -7.79 7.62
C ILE A 102 -0.24 -9.03 8.48
N ALA A 103 0.96 -9.12 9.08
CA ALA A 103 1.32 -10.23 9.96
C ALA A 103 0.40 -10.35 11.19
N LYS A 104 -0.14 -9.22 11.69
CA LYS A 104 -0.98 -9.16 12.89
C LYS A 104 -2.48 -9.21 12.60
N ASP A 105 -2.91 -8.61 11.50
CA ASP A 105 -4.33 -8.35 11.22
C ASP A 105 -4.91 -9.26 10.14
N PHE A 106 -4.08 -9.73 9.20
CA PHE A 106 -4.56 -10.58 8.11
C PHE A 106 -4.73 -12.03 8.57
N SER A 107 -5.86 -12.30 9.22
CA SER A 107 -6.24 -13.64 9.65
C SER A 107 -7.63 -13.99 9.10
N THR A 108 -7.67 -14.96 8.21
CA THR A 108 -8.91 -15.54 7.69
C THR A 108 -8.95 -17.05 7.99
N PRO A 109 -10.09 -17.72 7.92
CA PRO A 109 -10.15 -19.18 8.07
C PRO A 109 -9.23 -19.94 7.11
N ALA A 110 -8.99 -19.39 5.92
CA ALA A 110 -8.08 -19.96 4.91
C ALA A 110 -6.60 -19.60 5.15
N HIS A 111 -6.32 -18.55 5.91
CA HIS A 111 -5.00 -17.98 6.14
C HIS A 111 -4.72 -17.76 7.64
N ASN A 112 -5.17 -18.71 8.46
CA ASN A 112 -4.88 -18.67 9.89
C ASN A 112 -3.36 -18.69 10.12
N GLU A 113 -2.88 -17.84 11.02
CA GLU A 113 -1.45 -17.67 11.33
C GLU A 113 -0.59 -17.24 10.12
N TYR A 114 -1.15 -16.39 9.24
CA TYR A 114 -0.47 -15.94 8.03
C TYR A 114 0.90 -15.32 8.31
N GLY A 115 1.01 -14.51 9.35
CA GLY A 115 2.29 -13.94 9.80
C GLY A 115 3.35 -15.00 10.04
N GLU A 116 3.04 -16.05 10.79
CA GLU A 116 3.99 -17.13 11.11
C GLU A 116 4.24 -18.07 9.93
N LYS A 117 3.15 -18.60 9.32
CA LYS A 117 3.23 -19.66 8.34
C LYS A 117 3.68 -19.19 6.96
N VAL A 118 3.53 -17.91 6.66
CA VAL A 118 3.90 -17.35 5.37
C VAL A 118 5.02 -16.33 5.50
N LEU A 119 4.80 -15.25 6.26
CA LEU A 119 5.77 -14.16 6.29
C LEU A 119 7.04 -14.54 7.06
N ARG A 120 6.95 -14.98 8.31
CA ARG A 120 8.15 -15.41 9.05
C ARG A 120 8.79 -16.65 8.42
N ARG A 121 7.97 -17.60 7.93
CA ARG A 121 8.48 -18.76 7.20
C ARG A 121 9.31 -18.37 5.97
N GLY A 122 8.89 -17.31 5.25
CA GLY A 122 9.64 -16.76 4.12
C GLY A 122 11.05 -16.32 4.52
N LEU A 123 11.18 -15.55 5.60
CA LEU A 123 12.49 -15.12 6.11
C LEU A 123 13.39 -16.30 6.45
N ILE A 124 12.83 -17.33 7.12
CA ILE A 124 13.57 -18.55 7.48
C ILE A 124 14.08 -19.28 6.24
N VAL A 125 13.22 -19.45 5.23
CA VAL A 125 13.60 -20.18 3.99
C VAL A 125 14.66 -19.41 3.20
N PHE A 126 14.51 -18.08 3.09
CA PHE A 126 15.51 -17.26 2.38
C PHE A 126 16.85 -17.24 3.12
N ASP A 127 16.84 -17.19 4.44
CA ASP A 127 18.05 -17.32 5.26
C ASP A 127 18.72 -18.67 5.06
N GLN A 128 17.96 -19.77 5.02
CA GLN A 128 18.49 -21.12 4.77
C GLN A 128 19.21 -21.20 3.44
N ILE A 129 18.61 -20.71 2.35
CA ILE A 129 19.24 -20.69 1.03
C ILE A 129 20.53 -19.87 1.04
N CYS A 130 20.53 -18.70 1.67
CA CYS A 130 21.73 -17.87 1.79
C CYS A 130 22.81 -18.57 2.62
N GLN A 131 22.44 -19.22 3.71
CA GLN A 131 23.36 -19.96 4.56
C GLN A 131 23.99 -21.16 3.82
N GLU A 132 23.19 -21.90 3.04
CA GLU A 132 23.67 -23.03 2.25
C GLU A 132 24.60 -22.59 1.12
N ARG A 133 24.28 -21.49 0.42
CA ARG A 133 25.07 -21.02 -0.73
C ARG A 133 26.30 -20.20 -0.35
N PHE A 134 26.21 -19.41 0.73
CA PHE A 134 27.21 -18.38 1.03
C PHE A 134 27.79 -18.46 2.45
N GLY A 135 27.26 -19.35 3.31
CA GLY A 135 27.72 -19.51 4.69
C GLY A 135 27.31 -18.35 5.63
N SER A 136 26.34 -17.52 5.23
CA SER A 136 25.89 -16.34 5.97
C SER A 136 24.39 -16.18 5.86
N LYS A 137 23.76 -15.55 6.86
CA LYS A 137 22.34 -15.17 6.81
C LYS A 137 22.11 -14.11 5.72
N LEU A 138 20.87 -14.02 5.24
CA LEU A 138 20.49 -13.05 4.20
C LEU A 138 20.91 -11.63 4.56
N LEU A 139 20.63 -11.20 5.79
CA LEU A 139 20.95 -9.84 6.24
C LEU A 139 22.45 -9.50 6.12
N GLU A 140 23.31 -10.49 6.28
CA GLU A 140 24.78 -10.37 6.21
C GLU A 140 25.32 -10.49 4.78
N CYS A 141 24.55 -11.05 3.84
CA CYS A 141 24.95 -11.19 2.45
C CYS A 141 24.96 -9.84 1.72
N SER A 142 25.82 -9.70 0.71
CA SER A 142 25.75 -8.54 -0.21
C SER A 142 24.51 -8.61 -1.08
N ASP A 143 24.04 -7.46 -1.55
CA ASP A 143 22.85 -7.36 -2.40
C ASP A 143 22.99 -8.18 -3.69
N THR A 144 24.19 -8.25 -4.26
CA THR A 144 24.47 -9.10 -5.44
C THR A 144 24.24 -10.60 -5.16
N LYS A 145 24.66 -11.07 -3.98
CA LYS A 145 24.43 -12.46 -3.57
C LYS A 145 22.93 -12.75 -3.38
N ILE A 146 22.22 -11.84 -2.69
CA ILE A 146 20.78 -11.97 -2.46
C ILE A 146 20.03 -11.93 -3.79
N LYS A 147 20.40 -10.99 -4.67
CA LYS A 147 19.83 -10.90 -6.00
C LYS A 147 19.99 -12.18 -6.77
N SER A 148 21.15 -12.85 -6.73
CA SER A 148 21.35 -14.13 -7.41
C SER A 148 20.44 -15.25 -6.87
N VAL A 149 20.12 -15.24 -5.57
CA VAL A 149 19.11 -16.16 -5.00
C VAL A 149 17.72 -15.83 -5.54
N PHE A 150 17.38 -14.55 -5.55
CA PHE A 150 16.05 -14.12 -5.99
C PHE A 150 15.83 -14.31 -7.49
N ASP A 151 16.88 -14.18 -8.32
CA ASP A 151 16.80 -14.47 -9.75
C ASP A 151 16.42 -15.95 -9.99
N ASP A 152 16.86 -16.89 -9.13
CA ASP A 152 16.52 -18.31 -9.24
C ASP A 152 15.09 -18.65 -8.77
N ILE A 153 14.50 -17.83 -7.89
CA ILE A 153 13.19 -18.09 -7.30
C ILE A 153 12.11 -17.05 -7.72
N ALA A 154 12.46 -16.13 -8.60
CA ALA A 154 11.54 -15.05 -9.01
C ALA A 154 10.38 -15.55 -9.88
N PHE A 155 10.58 -16.65 -10.61
CA PHE A 155 9.63 -17.17 -11.59
C PHE A 155 9.35 -18.66 -11.36
N ASN A 156 8.16 -19.10 -11.76
CA ASN A 156 7.71 -20.49 -11.59
C ASN A 156 8.27 -21.46 -12.66
N ASP A 157 9.18 -21.02 -13.49
CA ASP A 157 9.81 -21.85 -14.54
C ASP A 157 10.95 -22.70 -13.99
N ASN A 158 11.44 -22.42 -12.79
CA ASN A 158 12.42 -23.25 -12.11
C ASN A 158 11.78 -24.55 -11.62
N THR A 159 12.28 -25.69 -12.11
CA THR A 159 11.77 -27.04 -11.81
C THR A 159 12.46 -27.71 -10.62
N ASP A 160 13.40 -27.06 -9.95
CA ASP A 160 14.05 -27.58 -8.76
C ASP A 160 13.05 -27.76 -7.62
N GLU A 161 12.76 -28.98 -7.22
CA GLU A 161 11.84 -29.32 -6.16
C GLU A 161 12.22 -28.67 -4.81
N ASN A 162 13.52 -28.49 -4.56
CA ASN A 162 14.02 -27.88 -3.33
C ASN A 162 13.72 -26.36 -3.25
N LEU A 163 13.49 -25.71 -4.38
CA LEU A 163 13.20 -24.29 -4.45
C LEU A 163 11.69 -23.95 -4.50
N GLN A 164 10.81 -24.94 -4.65
CA GLN A 164 9.38 -24.72 -4.84
C GLN A 164 8.72 -23.96 -3.68
N GLU A 165 9.15 -24.21 -2.44
CA GLU A 165 8.66 -23.46 -1.30
C GLU A 165 9.12 -22.00 -1.35
N ALA A 166 10.40 -21.79 -1.65
CA ALA A 166 10.98 -20.45 -1.76
C ALA A 166 10.33 -19.62 -2.87
N ILE A 167 10.07 -20.25 -4.03
CA ILE A 167 9.37 -19.59 -5.15
C ILE A 167 8.00 -19.09 -4.73
N ARG A 168 7.20 -19.94 -4.06
CA ARG A 168 5.87 -19.52 -3.57
C ARG A 168 5.94 -18.40 -2.54
N LEU A 169 6.85 -18.50 -1.58
CA LEU A 169 7.02 -17.48 -0.53
C LEU A 169 7.55 -16.18 -1.11
N PHE A 170 8.50 -16.24 -2.05
CA PHE A 170 9.02 -15.05 -2.72
C PHE A 170 7.96 -14.33 -3.57
N ALA A 171 7.08 -15.09 -4.24
CA ALA A 171 5.97 -14.50 -4.97
C ALA A 171 5.04 -13.69 -4.05
N VAL A 172 4.79 -14.16 -2.82
CA VAL A 172 4.04 -13.41 -1.80
C VAL A 172 4.79 -12.13 -1.40
N TYR A 173 6.08 -12.23 -1.06
CA TYR A 173 6.90 -11.08 -0.68
C TYR A 173 6.93 -10.02 -1.78
N ARG A 174 7.24 -10.44 -3.01
CA ARG A 174 7.23 -9.56 -4.17
C ARG A 174 5.86 -8.87 -4.37
N GLY A 175 4.79 -9.66 -4.28
CA GLY A 175 3.43 -9.13 -4.39
C GLY A 175 3.12 -8.08 -3.32
N MET A 176 3.48 -8.33 -2.06
CA MET A 176 3.28 -7.37 -0.97
C MET A 176 4.12 -6.10 -1.13
N ILE A 177 5.39 -6.23 -1.53
CA ILE A 177 6.28 -5.09 -1.76
C ILE A 177 5.73 -4.20 -2.87
N ILE A 178 5.39 -4.79 -4.02
CA ILE A 178 4.83 -4.06 -5.17
C ILE A 178 3.50 -3.40 -4.80
N THR A 179 2.59 -4.15 -4.18
CA THR A 179 1.30 -3.62 -3.75
C THR A 179 1.48 -2.50 -2.73
N GLY A 180 2.31 -2.71 -1.70
CA GLY A 180 2.55 -1.69 -0.68
C GLY A 180 3.13 -0.40 -1.24
N TYR A 181 4.07 -0.51 -2.17
CA TYR A 181 4.65 0.66 -2.80
C TYR A 181 3.64 1.39 -3.70
N PHE A 182 3.07 0.71 -4.70
CA PHE A 182 2.24 1.36 -5.71
C PHE A 182 0.83 1.75 -5.24
N THR A 183 0.42 1.35 -4.04
CA THR A 183 -0.79 1.88 -3.38
C THR A 183 -0.51 3.01 -2.40
N SER A 184 0.75 3.36 -2.17
CA SER A 184 1.16 4.50 -1.36
C SER A 184 1.11 5.81 -2.14
N GLU A 185 1.16 6.94 -1.43
CA GLU A 185 1.24 8.27 -2.06
C GLU A 185 2.47 8.39 -2.97
N VAL A 186 3.63 7.86 -2.53
CA VAL A 186 4.88 7.83 -3.29
C VAL A 186 4.72 7.01 -4.57
N GLY A 187 4.17 5.81 -4.48
CA GLY A 187 3.99 4.93 -5.62
C GLY A 187 2.92 5.41 -6.60
N ILE A 188 1.83 6.02 -6.12
CA ILE A 188 0.82 6.65 -6.97
C ILE A 188 1.44 7.79 -7.78
N LYS A 189 2.31 8.59 -7.15
CA LYS A 189 3.06 9.64 -7.83
C LYS A 189 4.06 9.08 -8.85
N ASP A 190 4.74 7.98 -8.50
CA ASP A 190 5.69 7.29 -9.37
C ASP A 190 5.02 6.71 -10.63
N LEU A 191 3.79 6.21 -10.50
CA LEU A 191 2.95 5.78 -11.61
C LEU A 191 2.39 6.93 -12.47
N GLU A 192 2.59 8.18 -12.06
CA GLU A 192 1.92 9.36 -12.65
C GLU A 192 0.37 9.20 -12.71
N TYR A 193 -0.18 8.42 -11.76
CA TYR A 193 -1.61 8.12 -11.75
C TYR A 193 -2.43 9.37 -11.39
N LYS A 194 -3.19 9.85 -12.36
CA LYS A 194 -4.03 11.07 -12.24
C LYS A 194 -5.49 10.76 -11.88
N GLY A 195 -5.80 9.51 -11.59
CA GLY A 195 -7.19 9.07 -11.38
C GLY A 195 -7.97 8.97 -12.68
N ASN A 196 -9.28 8.87 -12.54
CA ASN A 196 -10.19 8.90 -13.69
C ASN A 196 -10.29 10.33 -14.23
N THR A 197 -9.42 10.70 -15.17
CA THR A 197 -9.59 11.93 -15.92
C THR A 197 -10.60 11.66 -17.05
N PRO A 198 -11.52 12.61 -17.31
CA PRO A 198 -12.39 12.49 -18.47
C PRO A 198 -11.52 12.26 -19.71
N ASN A 199 -11.63 11.09 -20.30
CA ASN A 199 -10.93 10.80 -21.53
C ASN A 199 -11.73 11.39 -22.69
N ILE A 200 -11.06 12.23 -23.49
CA ILE A 200 -11.64 12.76 -24.70
C ILE A 200 -11.22 11.83 -25.79
N TRP A 201 -12.19 11.12 -26.30
CA TRP A 201 -11.98 10.35 -27.49
C TRP A 201 -12.09 11.28 -28.70
N ASP A 202 -10.95 11.70 -29.21
CA ASP A 202 -10.83 12.51 -30.43
C ASP A 202 -10.53 11.66 -31.67
N GLY A 203 -10.66 10.34 -31.54
CA GLY A 203 -10.46 9.38 -32.60
C GLY A 203 -9.05 8.82 -32.67
N VAL A 204 -8.79 8.04 -33.69
CA VAL A 204 -7.47 7.52 -34.02
C VAL A 204 -6.67 8.63 -34.73
N PRO A 205 -5.41 8.91 -34.34
CA PRO A 205 -4.58 9.90 -34.98
C PRO A 205 -4.45 9.69 -36.52
N ASP A 206 -4.39 10.78 -37.27
CA ASP A 206 -4.37 10.75 -38.75
C ASP A 206 -3.17 10.00 -39.35
N ASP A 207 -2.02 10.01 -38.67
CA ASP A 207 -0.84 9.27 -39.07
C ASP A 207 -1.08 7.77 -39.00
N ILE A 208 -1.71 7.30 -37.92
CA ILE A 208 -2.08 5.90 -37.76
C ILE A 208 -3.13 5.47 -38.81
N LEU A 209 -4.15 6.32 -39.08
CA LEU A 209 -5.14 6.03 -40.12
C LEU A 209 -4.50 5.86 -41.51
N LYS A 210 -3.51 6.70 -41.83
CA LYS A 210 -2.75 6.63 -43.10
C LYS A 210 -1.97 5.33 -43.24
N ASP A 211 -1.34 4.87 -42.16
CA ASP A 211 -0.57 3.61 -42.16
C ASP A 211 -1.44 2.41 -42.54
N TYR A 212 -2.73 2.45 -42.17
CA TYR A 212 -3.71 1.40 -42.49
C TYR A 212 -4.55 1.72 -43.73
N SER A 213 -4.28 2.83 -44.44
CA SER A 213 -5.02 3.25 -45.63
C SER A 213 -6.54 3.39 -45.37
N VAL A 214 -6.91 3.90 -44.21
CA VAL A 214 -8.30 4.18 -43.79
C VAL A 214 -8.46 5.67 -43.50
N SER A 215 -9.71 6.15 -43.53
CA SER A 215 -10.07 7.52 -43.18
C SER A 215 -11.37 7.54 -42.40
N TYR A 216 -11.62 8.60 -41.68
CA TYR A 216 -12.92 8.82 -41.07
C TYR A 216 -13.98 9.10 -42.12
N ASP A 217 -15.23 8.71 -41.84
CA ASP A 217 -16.41 9.06 -42.57
C ASP A 217 -16.90 10.45 -42.11
N GLU A 218 -16.82 11.43 -43.01
CA GLU A 218 -17.20 12.83 -42.74
C GLU A 218 -18.66 12.99 -42.33
N GLU A 219 -19.56 12.13 -42.84
CA GLU A 219 -20.97 12.17 -42.46
C GLU A 219 -21.12 11.75 -40.96
N TRP A 220 -20.43 10.69 -40.54
CA TRP A 220 -20.48 10.25 -39.15
C TRP A 220 -19.79 11.24 -38.21
N ILE A 221 -18.65 11.81 -38.60
CA ILE A 221 -17.95 12.82 -37.80
C ILE A 221 -18.86 14.01 -37.50
N SER A 222 -19.65 14.46 -38.51
CA SER A 222 -20.58 15.58 -38.32
C SER A 222 -21.68 15.32 -37.29
N ARG A 223 -21.93 14.05 -36.96
CA ARG A 223 -22.91 13.62 -35.93
C ARG A 223 -22.29 13.34 -34.55
N CYS A 224 -20.96 13.35 -34.46
CA CYS A 224 -20.25 13.15 -33.18
C CYS A 224 -20.31 14.40 -32.32
N VAL A 225 -20.05 14.22 -31.03
CA VAL A 225 -19.95 15.32 -30.06
C VAL A 225 -18.78 16.24 -30.46
N ASP A 226 -19.06 17.53 -30.58
CA ASP A 226 -18.03 18.54 -30.81
C ASP A 226 -17.09 18.66 -29.61
N GLN A 227 -15.89 18.11 -29.75
CA GLN A 227 -14.88 18.08 -28.67
C GLN A 227 -14.37 19.48 -28.32
N THR A 228 -14.53 20.48 -29.18
CA THR A 228 -14.13 21.86 -28.85
C THR A 228 -15.02 22.49 -27.78
N LYS A 229 -16.24 22.00 -27.64
CA LYS A 229 -17.26 22.46 -26.69
C LYS A 229 -17.27 21.66 -25.37
N ARG A 230 -16.39 20.70 -25.18
CA ARG A 230 -16.37 19.77 -24.04
C ARG A 230 -16.33 20.42 -22.67
N ASN A 231 -15.78 21.62 -22.57
CA ASN A 231 -15.66 22.37 -21.31
C ASN A 231 -16.78 23.42 -21.14
N ASP A 232 -17.67 23.52 -22.12
CA ASP A 232 -18.79 24.45 -22.06
C ASP A 232 -19.82 23.89 -21.06
N LEU A 233 -20.34 24.76 -20.22
CA LEU A 233 -21.44 24.37 -19.33
C LEU A 233 -22.70 24.23 -20.14
N ALA A 234 -23.43 23.14 -19.95
CA ALA A 234 -24.72 22.97 -20.58
C ALA A 234 -25.71 24.04 -20.08
N GLU A 235 -26.26 24.79 -21.01
CA GLU A 235 -27.33 25.77 -20.77
C GLU A 235 -28.66 25.22 -21.29
N TRP A 236 -29.71 25.40 -20.54
CA TRP A 236 -31.04 24.88 -20.81
C TRP A 236 -32.03 26.04 -20.86
N ASP A 237 -33.01 26.00 -21.76
CA ASP A 237 -34.13 26.92 -21.74
C ASP A 237 -35.15 26.54 -20.64
N GLU A 238 -36.21 27.39 -20.49
CA GLU A 238 -37.28 27.16 -19.51
C GLU A 238 -38.11 25.89 -19.81
N ASP A 239 -38.06 25.40 -21.04
CA ASP A 239 -38.76 24.20 -21.51
C ASP A 239 -37.87 22.94 -21.41
N GLY A 240 -36.61 23.07 -20.98
CA GLY A 240 -35.67 21.96 -20.81
C GLY A 240 -34.95 21.54 -22.10
N ASN A 241 -34.88 22.38 -23.13
CA ASN A 241 -34.09 22.14 -24.32
C ASN A 241 -32.66 22.66 -24.13
N LEU A 242 -31.69 21.90 -24.63
CA LEU A 242 -30.28 22.27 -24.60
C LEU A 242 -30.01 23.45 -25.53
N LEU A 243 -29.38 24.53 -25.04
CA LEU A 243 -29.05 25.73 -25.79
C LEU A 243 -27.63 25.78 -26.34
N THR A 244 -26.70 24.97 -25.79
CA THR A 244 -25.26 24.89 -26.14
C THR A 244 -24.91 23.63 -26.88
#